data_26771a704d241e3eb4e767c7faf8c935
#
_entry.id   26771a704d241e3eb4e767c7faf8c935
#
_cell.length_a   1.000
_cell.length_b   1.000
_cell.length_c   1.000
_cell.angle_alpha   90.00
_cell.angle_beta   90.00
_cell.angle_gamma   90.00
#
_symmetry.space_group_name_H-M   'P 1'
#
loop_
_entity.id
_entity.type
_entity.pdbx_description
1 polymer ?
#
loop_
_entity_poly.entity_id
_entity_poly.type
_entity_poly.pdbx_seq_one_letter_code
_entity_poly.pdbx_strand_id
1 'polypeptide(L)'
;MASADVTSEPPVAQLVGITKYYGPTRALNKVDLEVHAGEVLGLVGDNGSGKSTLLKIITGFHRPSAGSMRFLGQPMKLRSPAVARGLGIECVYQDLALIDELSLWRNFFLGRELSSGIGQLKRLRRRTMKRICAEELDKLGLVHVRSTEHTAASLSGGEKQSLAITRAIHFGVRLLLLDEPTAALSVRETRNVLSVIDEARERGLGVIYIDHNIDHVTPVADRVILLEHGEVAETFQRGQLSADELRDLIARTTRQPGLAEREAR
;
A
#
# COMPACT_ATOMS: atom_id res chain seq x y z
N MET A 1 5.91 24.14 -35.50
CA MET A 1 6.81 23.27 -34.74
C MET A 1 5.91 22.47 -33.79
N ALA A 2 5.69 21.20 -34.07
CA ALA A 2 4.82 20.33 -33.31
C ALA A 2 5.53 19.97 -31.98
N SER A 3 4.90 20.26 -30.87
CA SER A 3 5.31 19.79 -29.56
C SER A 3 5.21 18.25 -29.56
N ALA A 4 6.35 17.60 -29.35
CA ALA A 4 6.42 16.16 -29.16
C ALA A 4 5.52 15.78 -27.98
N ASP A 5 4.48 15.03 -28.26
CA ASP A 5 3.67 14.32 -27.29
C ASP A 5 4.58 13.34 -26.56
N VAL A 6 4.98 13.69 -25.36
CA VAL A 6 5.63 12.75 -24.43
C VAL A 6 4.55 11.72 -24.12
N THR A 7 4.62 10.56 -24.77
CA THR A 7 3.80 9.39 -24.42
C THR A 7 4.16 8.98 -22.99
N SER A 8 3.49 9.58 -22.01
CA SER A 8 3.59 9.16 -20.62
C SER A 8 3.07 7.72 -20.53
N GLU A 9 3.88 6.83 -19.97
CA GLU A 9 3.43 5.46 -19.68
C GLU A 9 2.11 5.50 -18.92
N PRO A 10 1.18 4.59 -19.22
CA PRO A 10 -0.11 4.58 -18.52
C PRO A 10 0.11 4.34 -17.02
N PRO A 11 -0.72 4.93 -16.16
CA PRO A 11 -0.60 4.71 -14.71
C PRO A 11 -0.71 3.21 -14.39
N VAL A 12 0.02 2.79 -13.36
CA VAL A 12 -0.04 1.40 -12.85
C VAL A 12 -1.46 1.08 -12.39
N ALA A 13 -2.11 2.02 -11.70
CA ALA A 13 -3.52 1.92 -11.35
C ALA A 13 -4.23 3.25 -11.60
N GLN A 14 -5.45 3.16 -12.13
CA GLN A 14 -6.34 4.30 -12.34
C GLN A 14 -7.75 3.95 -11.89
N LEU A 15 -8.30 4.77 -11.03
CA LEU A 15 -9.65 4.71 -10.50
C LEU A 15 -10.41 5.93 -11.04
N VAL A 16 -11.60 5.72 -11.59
CA VAL A 16 -12.43 6.79 -12.17
C VAL A 16 -13.83 6.71 -11.60
N GLY A 17 -14.25 7.76 -10.89
CA GLY A 17 -15.59 7.93 -10.34
C GLY A 17 -15.97 6.86 -9.32
N ILE A 18 -15.01 6.34 -8.54
CA ILE A 18 -15.27 5.26 -7.59
C ILE A 18 -16.23 5.71 -6.50
N THR A 19 -17.38 5.06 -6.47
CA THR A 19 -18.42 5.29 -5.48
C THR A 19 -18.74 4.00 -4.73
N LYS A 20 -18.96 4.08 -3.41
CA LYS A 20 -19.29 2.94 -2.58
C LYS A 20 -20.37 3.26 -1.57
N TYR A 21 -21.40 2.42 -1.58
CA TYR A 21 -22.47 2.44 -0.57
C TYR A 21 -22.41 1.18 0.31
N TYR A 22 -22.69 1.36 1.60
CA TYR A 22 -23.00 0.31 2.56
C TYR A 22 -24.40 0.58 3.11
N GLY A 23 -25.41 -0.10 2.55
CA GLY A 23 -26.79 0.25 2.82
C GLY A 23 -27.07 1.73 2.44
N PRO A 24 -27.61 2.54 3.34
CA PRO A 24 -27.85 3.97 3.10
C PRO A 24 -26.61 4.83 3.18
N THR A 25 -25.51 4.33 3.76
CA THR A 25 -24.31 5.12 4.00
C THR A 25 -23.40 5.12 2.77
N ARG A 26 -23.10 6.33 2.27
CA ARG A 26 -22.11 6.54 1.21
C ARG A 26 -20.72 6.66 1.81
N ALA A 27 -19.88 5.66 1.59
CA ALA A 27 -18.51 5.62 2.10
C ALA A 27 -17.49 6.22 1.13
N LEU A 28 -17.77 6.22 -0.18
CA LEU A 28 -16.97 6.90 -1.22
C LEU A 28 -17.91 7.55 -2.23
N ASN A 29 -17.54 8.72 -2.72
CA ASN A 29 -18.28 9.49 -3.70
C ASN A 29 -17.37 9.97 -4.83
N LYS A 30 -17.48 9.35 -6.00
CA LYS A 30 -16.78 9.72 -7.25
C LYS A 30 -15.27 9.96 -7.05
N VAL A 31 -14.59 9.10 -6.30
CA VAL A 31 -13.15 9.20 -6.09
C VAL A 31 -12.41 8.89 -7.38
N ASP A 32 -11.60 9.84 -7.82
CA ASP A 32 -10.62 9.71 -8.89
C ASP A 32 -9.22 9.61 -8.28
N LEU A 33 -8.43 8.62 -8.71
CA LEU A 33 -7.08 8.40 -8.23
C LEU A 33 -6.27 7.67 -9.30
N GLU A 34 -5.03 8.07 -9.45
CA GLU A 34 -4.07 7.33 -10.27
C GLU A 34 -2.73 7.21 -9.55
N VAL A 35 -1.99 6.17 -9.87
CA VAL A 35 -0.64 5.90 -9.34
C VAL A 35 0.25 5.46 -10.49
N HIS A 36 1.42 6.08 -10.59
CA HIS A 36 2.40 5.79 -11.63
C HIS A 36 3.49 4.81 -11.16
N ALA A 37 4.21 4.24 -12.11
CA ALA A 37 5.40 3.44 -11.80
C ALA A 37 6.48 4.33 -11.18
N GLY A 38 7.11 3.86 -10.10
CA GLY A 38 8.11 4.64 -9.37
C GLY A 38 7.54 5.84 -8.61
N GLU A 39 6.25 5.82 -8.29
CA GLU A 39 5.57 6.85 -7.48
C GLU A 39 5.17 6.31 -6.13
N VAL A 40 5.38 7.10 -5.08
CA VAL A 40 4.75 6.93 -3.76
C VAL A 40 3.62 7.95 -3.63
N LEU A 41 2.39 7.47 -3.69
CA LEU A 41 1.19 8.25 -3.44
C LEU A 41 0.78 8.13 -1.98
N GLY A 42 0.88 9.22 -1.22
CA GLY A 42 0.33 9.33 0.12
C GLY A 42 -1.18 9.48 0.08
N LEU A 43 -1.92 8.68 0.84
CA LEU A 43 -3.36 8.81 1.01
C LEU A 43 -3.64 9.11 2.48
N VAL A 44 -3.95 10.36 2.77
CA VAL A 44 -4.17 10.87 4.13
C VAL A 44 -5.63 11.27 4.34
N GLY A 45 -6.02 11.44 5.59
CA GLY A 45 -7.36 11.86 5.98
C GLY A 45 -7.76 11.24 7.32
N ASP A 46 -8.80 11.75 7.93
CA ASP A 46 -9.27 11.30 9.24
C ASP A 46 -9.87 9.89 9.24
N ASN A 47 -10.10 9.37 10.43
CA ASN A 47 -10.84 8.12 10.61
C ASN A 47 -12.26 8.27 10.05
N GLY A 48 -12.67 7.31 9.23
CA GLY A 48 -13.97 7.36 8.54
C GLY A 48 -13.97 8.13 7.22
N SER A 49 -12.86 8.73 6.78
CA SER A 49 -12.78 9.45 5.50
C SER A 49 -12.94 8.56 4.25
N GLY A 50 -12.85 7.22 4.40
CA GLY A 50 -13.02 6.29 3.28
C GLY A 50 -11.75 5.54 2.86
N LYS A 51 -10.57 5.84 3.43
CA LYS A 51 -9.27 5.22 3.06
C LYS A 51 -9.31 3.69 3.04
N SER A 52 -9.75 3.08 4.14
CA SER A 52 -9.84 1.61 4.23
C SER A 52 -10.90 1.02 3.28
N THR A 53 -11.94 1.79 2.92
CA THR A 53 -12.92 1.37 1.90
C THR A 53 -12.28 1.38 0.51
N LEU A 54 -11.53 2.43 0.19
CA LEU A 54 -10.79 2.54 -1.07
C LEU A 54 -9.76 1.42 -1.21
N LEU A 55 -8.98 1.18 -0.15
CA LEU A 55 -8.03 0.07 -0.07
C LEU A 55 -8.70 -1.28 -0.33
N LYS A 56 -9.83 -1.57 0.33
CA LYS A 56 -10.59 -2.81 0.13
C LYS A 56 -11.12 -2.96 -1.30
N ILE A 57 -11.39 -1.86 -2.01
CA ILE A 57 -11.79 -1.88 -3.41
C ILE A 57 -10.59 -2.20 -4.30
N ILE A 58 -9.44 -1.53 -4.12
CA ILE A 58 -8.23 -1.75 -4.91
C ILE A 58 -7.69 -3.16 -4.72
N THR A 59 -7.83 -3.71 -3.53
CA THR A 59 -7.40 -5.09 -3.21
C THR A 59 -8.43 -6.17 -3.56
N GLY A 60 -9.60 -5.78 -4.07
CA GLY A 60 -10.65 -6.72 -4.51
C GLY A 60 -11.47 -7.39 -3.40
N PHE A 61 -11.38 -6.90 -2.15
CA PHE A 61 -12.28 -7.32 -1.06
C PHE A 61 -13.71 -6.82 -1.28
N HIS A 62 -13.85 -5.59 -1.81
CA HIS A 62 -15.13 -4.99 -2.09
C HIS A 62 -15.21 -4.56 -3.56
N ARG A 63 -16.41 -4.66 -4.12
CA ARG A 63 -16.70 -4.06 -5.42
C ARG A 63 -17.17 -2.64 -5.22
N PRO A 64 -16.77 -1.69 -6.08
CA PRO A 64 -17.38 -0.37 -6.09
C PRO A 64 -18.87 -0.49 -6.48
N SER A 65 -19.69 0.45 -6.01
CA SER A 65 -21.10 0.56 -6.40
C SER A 65 -21.24 1.24 -7.77
N ALA A 66 -20.30 2.14 -8.10
CA ALA A 66 -20.17 2.79 -9.41
C ALA A 66 -18.70 3.18 -9.65
N GLY A 67 -18.40 3.57 -10.89
CA GLY A 67 -17.04 3.89 -11.33
C GLY A 67 -16.34 2.71 -12.00
N SER A 68 -15.11 2.96 -12.41
CA SER A 68 -14.28 1.97 -13.12
C SER A 68 -12.84 2.00 -12.63
N MET A 69 -12.14 0.87 -12.80
CA MET A 69 -10.73 0.74 -12.48
C MET A 69 -9.97 0.23 -13.70
N ARG A 70 -8.75 0.72 -13.87
CA ARG A 70 -7.78 0.21 -14.84
C ARG A 70 -6.49 -0.15 -14.12
N PHE A 71 -5.81 -1.17 -14.62
CA PHE A 71 -4.49 -1.58 -14.16
C PHE A 71 -3.59 -1.74 -15.37
N LEU A 72 -2.45 -1.06 -15.39
CA LEU A 72 -1.55 -0.97 -16.54
C LEU A 72 -2.31 -0.63 -17.86
N GLY A 73 -3.21 0.34 -17.78
CA GLY A 73 -4.04 0.80 -18.89
C GLY A 73 -5.22 -0.12 -19.27
N GLN A 74 -5.28 -1.35 -18.73
CA GLN A 74 -6.34 -2.32 -19.06
C GLN A 74 -7.52 -2.23 -18.08
N PRO A 75 -8.77 -2.30 -18.56
CA PRO A 75 -9.93 -2.35 -17.67
C PRO A 75 -9.85 -3.50 -16.69
N MET A 76 -10.07 -3.23 -15.41
CA MET A 76 -9.94 -4.20 -14.33
C MET A 76 -11.26 -4.40 -13.61
N LYS A 77 -11.64 -5.67 -13.38
CA LYS A 77 -12.77 -6.07 -12.53
C LYS A 77 -12.29 -7.06 -11.48
N LEU A 78 -12.02 -6.57 -10.31
CA LEU A 78 -11.59 -7.43 -9.20
C LEU A 78 -12.79 -8.19 -8.61
N ARG A 79 -12.67 -9.51 -8.58
CA ARG A 79 -13.67 -10.41 -8.02
C ARG A 79 -13.27 -10.96 -6.65
N SER A 80 -11.98 -10.89 -6.33
CA SER A 80 -11.42 -11.35 -5.06
C SER A 80 -9.98 -10.83 -4.89
N PRO A 81 -9.44 -10.84 -3.65
CA PRO A 81 -8.04 -10.52 -3.40
C PRO A 81 -7.05 -11.44 -4.13
N ALA A 82 -7.42 -12.69 -4.39
CA ALA A 82 -6.59 -13.61 -5.15
C ALA A 82 -6.39 -13.13 -6.61
N VAL A 83 -7.44 -12.55 -7.22
CA VAL A 83 -7.34 -11.95 -8.57
C VAL A 83 -6.46 -10.71 -8.53
N ALA A 84 -6.59 -9.84 -7.54
CA ALA A 84 -5.75 -8.65 -7.38
C ALA A 84 -4.27 -9.05 -7.26
N ARG A 85 -3.96 -10.03 -6.40
CA ARG A 85 -2.59 -10.57 -6.26
C ARG A 85 -2.06 -11.18 -7.57
N GLY A 86 -2.89 -11.88 -8.31
CA GLY A 86 -2.52 -12.43 -9.62
C GLY A 86 -2.16 -11.37 -10.67
N LEU A 87 -2.68 -10.16 -10.53
CA LEU A 87 -2.33 -9.00 -11.34
C LEU A 87 -1.07 -8.26 -10.85
N GLY A 88 -0.55 -8.58 -9.67
CA GLY A 88 0.58 -7.89 -9.06
C GLY A 88 0.16 -6.73 -8.15
N ILE A 89 -1.06 -6.76 -7.60
CA ILE A 89 -1.52 -5.82 -6.57
C ILE A 89 -1.41 -6.53 -5.22
N GLU A 90 -0.60 -6.00 -4.32
CA GLU A 90 -0.41 -6.56 -2.98
C GLU A 90 -0.64 -5.50 -1.92
N CYS A 91 -1.10 -5.93 -0.76
CA CYS A 91 -1.35 -5.06 0.37
C CYS A 91 -0.69 -5.61 1.63
N VAL A 92 0.04 -4.74 2.31
CA VAL A 92 0.50 -4.96 3.67
C VAL A 92 -0.45 -4.19 4.59
N TYR A 93 -1.27 -4.93 5.30
CA TYR A 93 -2.22 -4.40 6.27
C TYR A 93 -1.53 -4.12 7.61
N GLN A 94 -2.19 -3.36 8.46
CA GLN A 94 -1.75 -3.13 9.83
C GLN A 94 -1.54 -4.45 10.60
N ASP A 95 -2.39 -5.45 10.37
CA ASP A 95 -2.11 -6.84 10.74
C ASP A 95 -1.25 -7.48 9.64
N LEU A 96 0.03 -7.69 9.95
CA LEU A 96 1.07 -8.13 9.00
C LEU A 96 0.88 -9.54 8.44
N ALA A 97 -0.11 -10.28 8.94
CA ALA A 97 -0.31 -11.68 8.62
C ALA A 97 1.00 -12.50 8.75
N LEU A 98 1.76 -12.25 9.83
CA LEU A 98 2.90 -13.03 10.26
C LEU A 98 2.47 -13.90 11.44
N ILE A 99 2.91 -15.15 11.43
CA ILE A 99 2.63 -16.12 12.51
C ILE A 99 3.90 -16.17 13.37
N ASP A 100 3.81 -15.72 14.60
CA ASP A 100 4.94 -15.55 15.50
C ASP A 100 5.70 -16.85 15.78
N GLU A 101 5.00 -17.97 15.82
CA GLU A 101 5.57 -19.30 16.08
C GLU A 101 6.24 -19.94 14.84
N LEU A 102 5.98 -19.41 13.65
CA LEU A 102 6.62 -19.93 12.45
C LEU A 102 7.99 -19.30 12.22
N SER A 103 8.88 -20.10 11.60
CA SER A 103 10.19 -19.61 11.17
C SER A 103 10.06 -18.52 10.09
N LEU A 104 11.08 -17.65 9.98
CA LEU A 104 11.10 -16.53 9.04
C LEU A 104 10.89 -16.98 7.61
N TRP A 105 11.57 -18.04 7.16
CA TRP A 105 11.38 -18.56 5.81
C TRP A 105 9.97 -19.10 5.56
N ARG A 106 9.30 -19.67 6.57
CA ARG A 106 7.91 -20.10 6.44
C ARG A 106 6.95 -18.91 6.36
N ASN A 107 7.16 -17.89 7.19
CA ASN A 107 6.39 -16.64 7.11
C ASN A 107 6.58 -15.97 5.75
N PHE A 108 7.83 -15.91 5.25
CA PHE A 108 8.14 -15.28 3.96
C PHE A 108 7.39 -15.95 2.80
N PHE A 109 7.32 -17.27 2.79
CA PHE A 109 6.66 -18.04 1.73
C PHE A 109 5.24 -18.48 2.05
N LEU A 110 4.63 -17.99 3.13
CA LEU A 110 3.30 -18.42 3.57
C LEU A 110 2.25 -18.19 2.46
N GLY A 111 1.63 -19.30 2.00
CA GLY A 111 0.66 -19.28 0.90
C GLY A 111 1.26 -19.13 -0.51
N ARG A 112 2.62 -19.12 -0.61
CA ARG A 112 3.38 -19.03 -1.88
C ARG A 112 4.57 -19.99 -1.88
N GLU A 113 4.41 -21.16 -1.24
CA GLU A 113 5.48 -22.13 -1.06
C GLU A 113 5.98 -22.69 -2.39
N LEU A 114 7.29 -22.68 -2.56
CA LEU A 114 7.91 -23.30 -3.72
C LEU A 114 7.88 -24.83 -3.59
N SER A 115 7.30 -25.49 -4.57
CA SER A 115 7.22 -26.95 -4.60
C SER A 115 7.77 -27.50 -5.91
N SER A 116 8.23 -28.76 -5.88
CA SER A 116 8.61 -29.56 -7.04
C SER A 116 7.85 -30.89 -7.02
N GLY A 117 7.59 -31.45 -8.19
CA GLY A 117 6.80 -32.69 -8.36
C GLY A 117 5.41 -32.43 -8.92
N ILE A 118 4.67 -33.52 -9.20
CA ILE A 118 3.36 -33.52 -9.85
C ILE A 118 2.33 -34.12 -8.92
N GLY A 119 1.14 -33.53 -8.87
CA GLY A 119 0.00 -34.04 -8.11
C GLY A 119 0.29 -34.16 -6.60
N GLN A 120 0.02 -35.34 -6.04
CA GLN A 120 0.21 -35.63 -4.60
C GLN A 120 1.68 -35.82 -4.19
N LEU A 121 2.61 -35.94 -5.14
CA LEU A 121 4.05 -36.10 -4.89
C LEU A 121 4.80 -34.75 -4.82
N LYS A 122 4.09 -33.66 -4.65
CA LYS A 122 4.70 -32.33 -4.45
C LYS A 122 5.50 -32.29 -3.16
N ARG A 123 6.76 -31.87 -3.27
CA ARG A 123 7.66 -31.65 -2.13
C ARG A 123 8.09 -30.20 -2.07
N LEU A 124 8.11 -29.62 -0.87
CA LEU A 124 8.58 -28.25 -0.66
C LEU A 124 10.07 -28.11 -0.96
N ARG A 125 10.44 -27.10 -1.72
CA ARG A 125 11.84 -26.75 -2.02
C ARG A 125 12.47 -25.95 -0.87
N ARG A 126 12.49 -26.54 0.33
CA ARG A 126 12.90 -25.87 1.58
C ARG A 126 14.27 -25.18 1.48
N ARG A 127 15.28 -25.83 0.88
CA ARG A 127 16.62 -25.25 0.74
C ARG A 127 16.59 -23.96 -0.09
N THR A 128 15.86 -23.96 -1.20
CA THR A 128 15.69 -22.78 -2.05
C THR A 128 14.97 -21.65 -1.32
N MET A 129 13.87 -21.96 -0.63
CA MET A 129 13.10 -20.98 0.14
C MET A 129 13.92 -20.33 1.25
N LYS A 130 14.71 -21.14 2.00
CA LYS A 130 15.60 -20.64 3.05
C LYS A 130 16.68 -19.72 2.49
N ARG A 131 17.32 -20.10 1.37
CA ARG A 131 18.33 -19.28 0.71
C ARG A 131 17.76 -17.93 0.27
N ILE A 132 16.63 -17.93 -0.42
CA ILE A 132 15.95 -16.69 -0.85
C ILE A 132 15.60 -15.83 0.36
N CYS A 133 15.00 -16.41 1.40
CA CYS A 133 14.66 -15.67 2.61
C CYS A 133 15.91 -15.06 3.26
N ALA A 134 17.03 -15.78 3.32
CA ALA A 134 18.29 -15.25 3.85
C ALA A 134 18.79 -14.05 3.04
N GLU A 135 18.79 -14.17 1.70
CA GLU A 135 19.18 -13.08 0.80
C GLU A 135 18.32 -11.81 0.99
N GLU A 136 17.00 -11.96 1.22
CA GLU A 136 16.13 -10.84 1.47
C GLU A 136 16.31 -10.23 2.88
N LEU A 137 16.56 -11.06 3.91
CA LEU A 137 16.88 -10.59 5.26
C LEU A 137 18.21 -9.82 5.31
N ASP A 138 19.21 -10.26 4.54
CA ASP A 138 20.51 -9.59 4.43
C ASP A 138 20.34 -8.18 3.82
N LYS A 139 19.49 -8.02 2.80
CA LYS A 139 19.16 -6.72 2.20
C LYS A 139 18.50 -5.76 3.21
N LEU A 140 17.70 -6.29 4.14
CA LEU A 140 17.09 -5.52 5.21
C LEU A 140 18.06 -5.13 6.33
N GLY A 141 19.31 -5.56 6.25
CA GLY A 141 20.32 -5.29 7.28
C GLY A 141 20.03 -5.97 8.62
N LEU A 142 19.26 -7.07 8.63
CA LEU A 142 18.92 -7.83 9.84
C LEU A 142 20.08 -8.76 10.26
N VAL A 143 21.27 -8.17 10.45
CA VAL A 143 22.53 -8.91 10.74
C VAL A 143 22.48 -9.74 12.04
N HIS A 144 21.59 -9.41 12.98
CA HIS A 144 21.41 -10.20 14.21
C HIS A 144 20.59 -11.48 13.96
N VAL A 145 19.86 -11.55 12.87
CA VAL A 145 19.10 -12.75 12.46
C VAL A 145 20.03 -13.73 11.76
N ARG A 146 20.74 -14.55 12.55
CA ARG A 146 21.75 -15.49 12.06
C ARG A 146 21.17 -16.69 11.30
N SER A 147 19.86 -16.91 11.36
CA SER A 147 19.22 -18.06 10.74
C SER A 147 17.77 -17.78 10.36
N THR A 148 17.38 -18.19 9.17
CA THR A 148 15.97 -18.16 8.71
C THR A 148 15.05 -19.11 9.49
N GLU A 149 15.61 -19.96 10.36
CA GLU A 149 14.86 -20.82 11.29
C GLU A 149 14.37 -20.08 12.54
N HIS A 150 14.90 -18.88 12.83
CA HIS A 150 14.37 -18.07 13.91
C HIS A 150 12.88 -17.80 13.65
N THR A 151 12.10 -17.77 14.72
CA THR A 151 10.66 -17.47 14.65
C THR A 151 10.42 -15.97 14.47
N ALA A 152 9.28 -15.60 13.90
CA ALA A 152 8.94 -14.20 13.75
C ALA A 152 8.76 -13.48 15.10
N ALA A 153 8.50 -14.20 16.18
CA ALA A 153 8.46 -13.65 17.53
C ALA A 153 9.79 -12.98 17.96
N SER A 154 10.93 -13.36 17.35
CA SER A 154 12.25 -12.78 17.66
C SER A 154 12.48 -11.41 17.01
N LEU A 155 11.63 -10.98 16.10
CA LEU A 155 11.72 -9.69 15.41
C LEU A 155 11.02 -8.58 16.18
N SER A 156 11.59 -7.38 16.14
CA SER A 156 10.90 -6.15 16.59
C SER A 156 9.73 -5.82 15.66
N GLY A 157 8.85 -4.89 16.07
CA GLY A 157 7.72 -4.44 15.26
C GLY A 157 8.14 -3.92 13.89
N GLY A 158 9.16 -3.06 13.84
CA GLY A 158 9.68 -2.51 12.60
C GLY A 158 10.33 -3.57 11.69
N GLU A 159 10.98 -4.57 12.26
CA GLU A 159 11.56 -5.68 11.51
C GLU A 159 10.48 -6.60 10.92
N LYS A 160 9.42 -6.88 11.68
CA LYS A 160 8.24 -7.59 11.19
C LYS A 160 7.60 -6.83 10.03
N GLN A 161 7.46 -5.51 10.16
CA GLN A 161 6.91 -4.65 9.11
C GLN A 161 7.79 -4.69 7.85
N SER A 162 9.10 -4.50 8.00
CA SER A 162 10.05 -4.55 6.89
C SER A 162 10.03 -5.91 6.19
N LEU A 163 9.98 -7.01 6.96
CA LEU A 163 9.84 -8.36 6.41
C LEU A 163 8.54 -8.54 5.61
N ALA A 164 7.41 -8.01 6.10
CA ALA A 164 6.13 -8.10 5.42
C ALA A 164 6.12 -7.33 4.10
N ILE A 165 6.72 -6.12 4.08
CA ILE A 165 6.85 -5.30 2.87
C ILE A 165 7.78 -5.99 1.87
N THR A 166 8.95 -6.46 2.30
CA THR A 166 9.92 -7.16 1.44
C THR A 166 9.33 -8.45 0.87
N ARG A 167 8.56 -9.20 1.67
CA ARG A 167 7.79 -10.35 1.19
C ARG A 167 6.84 -9.95 0.06
N ALA A 168 6.10 -8.85 0.22
CA ALA A 168 5.20 -8.36 -0.81
C ALA A 168 5.95 -8.02 -2.11
N ILE A 169 7.05 -7.29 -2.02
CA ILE A 169 7.89 -6.86 -3.15
C ILE A 169 8.48 -8.07 -3.89
N HIS A 170 8.97 -9.08 -3.15
CA HIS A 170 9.66 -10.25 -3.72
C HIS A 170 8.81 -11.01 -4.75
N PHE A 171 7.50 -11.05 -4.59
CA PHE A 171 6.60 -11.84 -5.42
C PHE A 171 6.08 -11.12 -6.68
N GLY A 172 6.78 -10.11 -7.18
CA GLY A 172 6.50 -9.51 -8.48
C GLY A 172 5.35 -8.52 -8.46
N VAL A 173 5.26 -7.74 -7.41
CA VAL A 173 4.28 -6.67 -7.25
C VAL A 173 4.54 -5.54 -8.25
N ARG A 174 3.46 -4.92 -8.73
CA ARG A 174 3.47 -3.69 -9.53
C ARG A 174 2.85 -2.52 -8.77
N LEU A 175 1.85 -2.83 -7.93
CA LEU A 175 1.20 -1.88 -7.04
C LEU A 175 1.24 -2.42 -5.61
N LEU A 176 1.92 -1.70 -4.75
CA LEU A 176 2.02 -1.99 -3.31
C LEU A 176 1.14 -1.03 -2.52
N LEU A 177 0.23 -1.55 -1.73
CA LEU A 177 -0.57 -0.78 -0.78
C LEU A 177 -0.05 -1.04 0.63
N LEU A 178 0.13 0.04 1.40
CA LEU A 178 0.61 0.00 2.78
C LEU A 178 -0.40 0.70 3.67
N ASP A 179 -1.00 -0.04 4.59
CA ASP A 179 -2.02 0.46 5.51
C ASP A 179 -1.40 0.72 6.88
N GLU A 180 -1.15 1.98 7.21
CA GLU A 180 -0.51 2.46 8.43
C GLU A 180 0.80 1.71 8.79
N PRO A 181 1.77 1.61 7.86
CA PRO A 181 2.93 0.74 8.01
C PRO A 181 3.90 1.19 9.12
N THR A 182 3.73 2.38 9.64
CA THR A 182 4.60 2.96 10.69
C THR A 182 3.89 3.14 12.03
N ALA A 183 2.64 2.64 12.15
CA ALA A 183 1.88 2.72 13.39
C ALA A 183 2.62 2.00 14.55
N ALA A 184 2.70 2.66 15.71
CA ALA A 184 3.32 2.16 16.93
C ALA A 184 4.82 1.79 16.83
N LEU A 185 5.53 2.28 15.79
CA LEU A 185 6.97 2.10 15.65
C LEU A 185 7.76 3.23 16.30
N SER A 186 8.97 2.91 16.79
CA SER A 186 9.94 3.90 17.22
C SER A 186 10.47 4.71 16.01
N VAL A 187 11.05 5.88 16.26
CA VAL A 187 11.65 6.74 15.21
C VAL A 187 12.67 5.98 14.34
N ARG A 188 13.48 5.11 14.95
CA ARG A 188 14.47 4.30 14.22
C ARG A 188 13.79 3.26 13.33
N GLU A 189 12.78 2.57 13.84
CA GLU A 189 12.03 1.57 13.08
C GLU A 189 11.26 2.20 11.93
N THR A 190 10.63 3.36 12.17
CA THR A 190 9.96 4.14 11.12
C THR A 190 10.92 4.45 9.98
N ARG A 191 12.14 4.95 10.26
CA ARG A 191 13.14 5.22 9.21
C ARG A 191 13.49 3.98 8.39
N ASN A 192 13.63 2.83 9.04
CA ASN A 192 13.91 1.56 8.34
C ASN A 192 12.75 1.18 7.41
N VAL A 193 11.50 1.31 7.86
CA VAL A 193 10.32 1.04 7.01
C VAL A 193 10.25 2.00 5.84
N LEU A 194 10.48 3.30 6.06
CA LEU A 194 10.50 4.30 5.00
C LEU A 194 11.59 4.03 3.95
N SER A 195 12.77 3.55 4.37
CA SER A 195 13.82 3.17 3.41
C SER A 195 13.42 1.97 2.53
N VAL A 196 12.65 1.01 3.05
CA VAL A 196 12.12 -0.12 2.25
C VAL A 196 11.05 0.37 1.25
N ILE A 197 10.28 1.40 1.61
CA ILE A 197 9.30 2.03 0.71
C ILE A 197 10.02 2.77 -0.42
N ASP A 198 11.08 3.54 -0.11
CA ASP A 198 11.92 4.19 -1.11
C ASP A 198 12.55 3.17 -2.08
N GLU A 199 13.06 2.05 -1.56
CA GLU A 199 13.59 0.97 -2.40
C GLU A 199 12.52 0.40 -3.34
N ALA A 200 11.28 0.24 -2.87
CA ALA A 200 10.16 -0.21 -3.72
C ALA A 200 9.91 0.79 -4.86
N ARG A 201 9.90 2.10 -4.56
CA ARG A 201 9.78 3.17 -5.54
C ARG A 201 10.90 3.12 -6.58
N GLU A 202 12.15 3.02 -6.15
CA GLU A 202 13.34 2.96 -7.02
C GLU A 202 13.31 1.73 -7.94
N ARG A 203 12.70 0.65 -7.53
CA ARG A 203 12.45 -0.54 -8.36
C ARG A 203 11.32 -0.35 -9.37
N GLY A 204 10.69 0.83 -9.42
CA GLY A 204 9.61 1.16 -10.35
C GLY A 204 8.23 0.66 -9.93
N LEU A 205 8.02 0.32 -8.64
CA LEU A 205 6.69 -0.03 -8.15
C LEU A 205 5.86 1.25 -7.95
N GLY A 206 4.55 1.19 -8.26
CA GLY A 206 3.60 2.15 -7.73
C GLY A 206 3.30 1.80 -6.27
N VAL A 207 3.35 2.78 -5.38
CA VAL A 207 3.07 2.59 -3.95
C VAL A 207 1.94 3.51 -3.53
N ILE A 208 0.93 2.97 -2.82
CA ILE A 208 -0.06 3.76 -2.09
C ILE A 208 0.24 3.61 -0.61
N TYR A 209 0.68 4.71 0.00
CA TYR A 209 0.99 4.77 1.43
C TYR A 209 -0.16 5.45 2.17
N ILE A 210 -0.92 4.69 2.94
CA ILE A 210 -2.05 5.15 3.75
C ILE A 210 -1.58 5.37 5.17
N ASP A 211 -1.72 6.59 5.68
CA ASP A 211 -1.48 6.90 7.09
C ASP A 211 -2.36 8.10 7.50
N HIS A 212 -2.62 8.21 8.77
CA HIS A 212 -3.22 9.40 9.37
C HIS A 212 -2.14 10.38 9.88
N ASN A 213 -0.90 9.93 10.02
CA ASN A 213 0.24 10.74 10.42
C ASN A 213 1.02 11.27 9.20
N ILE A 214 0.85 12.56 8.93
CA ILE A 214 1.49 13.26 7.82
C ILE A 214 3.01 13.24 7.91
N ASP A 215 3.56 13.31 9.12
CA ASP A 215 5.01 13.31 9.33
C ASP A 215 5.67 12.02 8.85
N HIS A 216 4.91 10.95 8.75
CA HIS A 216 5.39 9.69 8.19
C HIS A 216 5.23 9.63 6.66
N VAL A 217 4.22 10.32 6.11
CA VAL A 217 3.90 10.28 4.67
C VAL A 217 4.79 11.26 3.88
N THR A 218 4.89 12.50 4.34
CA THR A 218 5.58 13.58 3.61
C THR A 218 7.04 13.31 3.27
N PRO A 219 7.84 12.59 4.07
CA PRO A 219 9.24 12.34 3.73
C PRO A 219 9.42 11.47 2.48
N VAL A 220 8.48 10.56 2.19
CA VAL A 220 8.59 9.58 1.11
C VAL A 220 7.62 9.79 -0.04
N ALA A 221 6.45 10.42 0.21
CA ALA A 221 5.45 10.63 -0.81
C ALA A 221 5.90 11.64 -1.89
N ASP A 222 5.67 11.30 -3.15
CA ASP A 222 5.87 12.20 -4.28
C ASP A 222 4.63 13.09 -4.48
N ARG A 223 3.47 12.56 -4.12
CA ARG A 223 2.18 13.23 -4.15
C ARG A 223 1.33 12.77 -2.98
N VAL A 224 0.53 13.67 -2.40
CA VAL A 224 -0.38 13.38 -1.28
C VAL A 224 -1.80 13.72 -1.68
N ILE A 225 -2.73 12.80 -1.46
CA ILE A 225 -4.17 13.01 -1.61
C ILE A 225 -4.80 13.07 -0.23
N LEU A 226 -5.54 14.14 0.03
CA LEU A 226 -6.40 14.28 1.20
C LEU A 226 -7.78 13.72 0.87
N LEU A 227 -8.19 12.67 1.56
CA LEU A 227 -9.51 12.06 1.45
C LEU A 227 -10.38 12.52 2.61
N GLU A 228 -11.54 13.10 2.32
CA GLU A 228 -12.50 13.57 3.30
C GLU A 228 -13.93 13.16 2.91
N HIS A 229 -14.70 12.69 3.88
CA HIS A 229 -16.12 12.31 3.67
C HIS A 229 -16.35 11.43 2.42
N GLY A 230 -15.33 10.62 2.06
CA GLY A 230 -15.38 9.75 0.89
C GLY A 230 -15.06 10.42 -0.45
N GLU A 231 -14.57 11.64 -0.46
CA GLU A 231 -14.21 12.42 -1.64
C GLU A 231 -12.74 12.85 -1.58
N VAL A 232 -12.11 13.08 -2.73
CA VAL A 232 -10.80 13.73 -2.80
C VAL A 232 -11.00 15.22 -2.56
N ALA A 233 -10.58 15.70 -1.39
CA ALA A 233 -10.65 17.10 -1.04
C ALA A 233 -9.58 17.91 -1.76
N GLU A 234 -8.32 17.46 -1.67
CA GLU A 234 -7.19 18.14 -2.26
C GLU A 234 -6.08 17.15 -2.67
N THR A 235 -5.20 17.59 -3.56
CA THR A 235 -4.02 16.84 -4.01
C THR A 235 -2.81 17.77 -3.99
N PHE A 236 -1.70 17.32 -3.37
CA PHE A 236 -0.47 18.08 -3.21
C PHE A 236 0.70 17.35 -3.83
N GLN A 237 1.56 18.08 -4.51
CA GLN A 237 2.84 17.56 -5.00
C GLN A 237 3.92 17.68 -3.89
N ARG A 238 4.93 16.84 -3.95
CA ARG A 238 6.08 16.89 -3.04
C ARG A 238 6.68 18.30 -3.00
N GLY A 239 6.84 18.85 -1.79
CA GLY A 239 7.40 20.18 -1.58
C GLY A 239 6.45 21.36 -1.85
N GLN A 240 5.20 21.10 -2.23
CA GLN A 240 4.18 22.15 -2.41
C GLN A 240 3.73 22.74 -1.07
N LEU A 241 3.63 21.91 -0.05
CA LEU A 241 3.36 22.29 1.34
C LEU A 241 4.38 21.64 2.27
N SER A 242 4.73 22.33 3.35
CA SER A 242 5.44 21.72 4.47
C SER A 242 4.52 20.75 5.24
N ALA A 243 5.10 19.87 6.05
CA ALA A 243 4.32 18.98 6.90
C ALA A 243 3.42 19.74 7.89
N ASP A 244 3.89 20.91 8.38
CA ASP A 244 3.11 21.77 9.28
C ASP A 244 1.91 22.40 8.56
N GLU A 245 2.09 22.95 7.36
CA GLU A 245 1.02 23.52 6.55
C GLU A 245 -0.04 22.47 6.17
N LEU A 246 0.39 21.27 5.82
CA LEU A 246 -0.50 20.17 5.49
C LEU A 246 -1.27 19.68 6.75
N ARG A 247 -0.62 19.65 7.91
CA ARG A 247 -1.26 19.33 9.20
C ARG A 247 -2.31 20.37 9.58
N ASP A 248 -1.97 21.66 9.44
CA ASP A 248 -2.90 22.76 9.70
C ASP A 248 -4.11 22.73 8.77
N LEU A 249 -3.89 22.38 7.50
CA LEU A 249 -4.96 22.26 6.53
C LEU A 249 -5.94 21.14 6.93
N ILE A 250 -5.45 19.95 7.21
CA ILE A 250 -6.29 18.82 7.66
C ILE A 250 -7.05 19.21 8.94
N ALA A 251 -6.38 19.86 9.90
CA ALA A 251 -7.04 20.29 11.14
C ALA A 251 -8.13 21.34 10.90
N ARG A 252 -8.01 22.18 9.89
CA ARG A 252 -9.06 23.18 9.52
C ARG A 252 -10.25 22.52 8.85
N THR A 253 -9.99 21.57 7.95
CA THR A 253 -11.05 20.90 7.18
C THR A 253 -11.88 19.99 8.11
N THR A 254 -11.24 19.34 9.08
CA THR A 254 -11.94 18.54 10.12
C THR A 254 -12.83 19.39 11.04
N ARG A 255 -12.51 20.68 11.24
CA ARG A 255 -13.29 21.57 12.14
C ARG A 255 -14.50 22.24 11.49
N GLN A 256 -14.70 22.10 10.17
CA GLN A 256 -15.84 22.69 9.44
C GLN A 256 -16.72 21.65 8.74
N PRO A 257 -17.39 20.73 9.46
CA PRO A 257 -18.46 19.97 8.83
C PRO A 257 -19.66 20.89 8.64
N GLY A 258 -19.92 21.38 7.41
CA GLY A 258 -21.22 21.95 7.08
C GLY A 258 -21.31 23.38 6.57
N LEU A 259 -20.28 24.01 6.01
CA LEU A 259 -20.47 25.29 5.31
C LEU A 259 -20.95 25.11 3.85
N ALA A 260 -20.63 24.03 3.18
CA ALA A 260 -21.07 23.77 1.80
C ALA A 260 -22.59 23.47 1.66
N GLU A 261 -23.28 23.06 2.73
CA GLU A 261 -24.73 22.83 2.70
C GLU A 261 -25.57 24.09 2.98
N ARG A 262 -24.99 25.21 3.39
CA ARG A 262 -25.71 26.46 3.67
C ARG A 262 -25.79 27.41 2.48
N GLU A 263 -24.96 27.25 1.47
CA GLU A 263 -25.02 28.09 0.25
C GLU A 263 -25.90 27.49 -0.87
N ALA A 264 -26.44 26.28 -0.67
CA ALA A 264 -27.33 25.60 -1.63
C ALA A 264 -28.81 25.55 -1.18
N ARG A 265 -29.23 26.44 -0.25
CA ARG A 265 -30.66 26.62 0.09
C ARG A 265 -31.16 28.03 -0.20
#